data_ddb1d437dedbbd712c62005957db24e8
#
_entry.id   ddb1d437dedbbd712c62005957db24e8
#
_cell.length_a   1.000
_cell.length_b   1.000
_cell.length_c   1.000
_cell.angle_alpha   90.00
_cell.angle_beta   90.00
_cell.angle_gamma   90.00
#
_symmetry.space_group_name_H-M   'P 1'
#
loop_
_entity.id
_entity.type
_entity.pdbx_description
1 polymer ?
#
loop_
_entity_poly.entity_id
_entity_poly.type
_entity_poly.pdbx_seq_one_letter_code
_entity_poly.pdbx_strand_id
1 'polypeptide(L)'
;AGGSRLLTAITNDAWYGWSSAPYQHFEQGALRGVETGRYFVRAANTGISAIVDPYGRVVAQSGLFETATLTGEVRLLEGRTVYATIGDSPAWACVVLTLITLGLTRRRPVQRERRTQKGRVGASQDTPCR
;
A
#
# COMPACT_ATOMS: atom_id res chain seq x y z
N ALA A 1 7.50 -18.07 -7.33
CA ALA A 1 8.74 -17.32 -7.18
C ALA A 1 9.90 -18.22 -7.62
N GLY A 2 10.62 -17.83 -8.70
CA GLY A 2 11.56 -18.69 -9.42
C GLY A 2 12.94 -18.90 -8.78
N GLY A 3 13.03 -19.10 -7.45
CA GLY A 3 14.31 -19.42 -6.80
C GLY A 3 15.34 -18.29 -6.80
N SER A 4 14.95 -17.05 -7.08
CA SER A 4 15.85 -15.89 -7.02
C SER A 4 16.43 -15.74 -5.61
N ARG A 5 17.74 -15.51 -5.52
CA ARG A 5 18.49 -15.38 -4.26
C ARG A 5 18.94 -13.94 -4.00
N LEU A 6 18.85 -13.10 -5.02
CA LEU A 6 19.23 -11.70 -5.04
C LEU A 6 18.26 -10.95 -5.94
N LEU A 7 17.90 -9.74 -5.59
CA LEU A 7 17.15 -8.83 -6.46
C LEU A 7 18.11 -7.77 -7.01
N THR A 8 18.05 -7.56 -8.32
CA THR A 8 18.79 -6.49 -8.98
C THR A 8 17.83 -5.61 -9.78
N ALA A 9 18.06 -4.31 -9.78
CA ALA A 9 17.35 -3.35 -10.59
C ALA A 9 18.33 -2.41 -11.29
N ILE A 10 18.15 -2.25 -12.58
CA ILE A 10 18.84 -1.23 -13.38
C ILE A 10 17.77 -0.28 -13.89
N THR A 11 17.93 1.01 -13.65
CA THR A 11 16.92 2.01 -13.94
C THR A 11 17.53 3.32 -14.42
N ASN A 12 16.72 4.12 -15.10
CA ASN A 12 17.05 5.46 -15.48
C ASN A 12 16.01 6.42 -14.89
N ASP A 13 16.45 7.24 -13.95
CA ASP A 13 15.60 8.18 -13.20
C ASP A 13 15.77 9.63 -13.71
N ALA A 14 16.44 9.85 -14.87
CA ALA A 14 16.77 11.16 -15.38
C ALA A 14 15.56 12.10 -15.59
N TRP A 15 14.43 11.55 -15.98
CA TRP A 15 13.19 12.32 -16.22
C TRP A 15 12.51 12.85 -14.95
N TYR A 16 12.87 12.34 -13.78
CA TYR A 16 12.29 12.85 -12.53
C TYR A 16 12.90 14.17 -12.06
N GLY A 17 14.11 14.54 -12.58
CA GLY A 17 14.82 15.74 -12.21
C GLY A 17 15.06 15.85 -10.70
N TRP A 18 15.16 17.08 -10.21
CA TRP A 18 15.27 17.40 -8.79
C TRP A 18 13.89 17.39 -8.12
N SER A 19 13.36 16.21 -7.84
CA SER A 19 12.06 16.04 -7.21
C SER A 19 12.12 14.95 -6.13
N SER A 20 11.01 14.68 -5.44
CA SER A 20 10.90 13.57 -4.51
C SER A 20 10.74 12.19 -5.19
N ALA A 21 10.47 12.18 -6.50
CA ALA A 21 10.16 10.94 -7.21
C ALA A 21 11.31 9.91 -7.23
N PRO A 22 12.61 10.29 -7.42
CA PRO A 22 13.72 9.33 -7.32
C PRO A 22 13.80 8.63 -5.96
N TYR A 23 13.50 9.36 -4.87
CA TYR A 23 13.49 8.80 -3.50
C TYR A 23 12.34 7.80 -3.34
N GLN A 24 11.13 8.17 -3.76
CA GLN A 24 9.96 7.27 -3.71
C GLN A 24 10.17 6.02 -4.55
N HIS A 25 10.76 6.17 -5.73
CA HIS A 25 11.09 5.05 -6.62
C HIS A 25 12.15 4.13 -6.01
N PHE A 26 13.14 4.69 -5.31
CA PHE A 26 14.12 3.92 -4.55
C PHE A 26 13.46 3.12 -3.43
N GLU A 27 12.65 3.77 -2.58
CA GLU A 27 11.96 3.12 -1.45
C GLU A 27 11.04 1.99 -1.91
N GLN A 28 10.29 2.17 -3.00
CA GLN A 28 9.48 1.12 -3.59
C GLN A 28 10.30 -0.10 -4.01
N GLY A 29 11.50 0.13 -4.58
CA GLY A 29 12.43 -0.95 -4.92
C GLY A 29 12.96 -1.66 -3.69
N ALA A 30 13.36 -0.92 -2.66
CA ALA A 30 13.88 -1.45 -1.40
C ALA A 30 12.85 -2.34 -0.68
N LEU A 31 11.57 -1.92 -0.66
CA LEU A 31 10.47 -2.73 -0.12
C LEU A 31 10.35 -4.10 -0.77
N ARG A 32 10.64 -4.24 -2.07
CA ARG A 32 10.64 -5.56 -2.74
C ARG A 32 11.71 -6.49 -2.19
N GLY A 33 12.85 -5.94 -1.76
CA GLY A 33 13.89 -6.69 -1.03
C GLY A 33 13.35 -7.28 0.28
N VAL A 34 12.68 -6.44 1.07
CA VAL A 34 12.07 -6.84 2.36
C VAL A 34 10.95 -7.87 2.16
N GLU A 35 10.03 -7.62 1.23
CA GLU A 35 8.91 -8.52 0.93
C GLU A 35 9.39 -9.93 0.55
N THR A 36 10.49 -10.02 -0.16
CA THR A 36 11.04 -11.30 -0.62
C THR A 36 12.12 -11.86 0.30
N GLY A 37 12.61 -11.08 1.28
CA GLY A 37 13.70 -11.44 2.18
C GLY A 37 15.03 -11.59 1.45
N ARG A 38 15.32 -10.70 0.50
CA ARG A 38 16.51 -10.73 -0.36
C ARG A 38 17.26 -9.42 -0.29
N TYR A 39 18.58 -9.48 -0.50
CA TYR A 39 19.34 -8.28 -0.79
C TYR A 39 18.82 -7.66 -2.09
N PHE A 40 18.75 -6.34 -2.10
CA PHE A 40 18.36 -5.55 -3.24
C PHE A 40 19.54 -4.67 -3.67
N VAL A 41 20.00 -4.87 -4.91
CA VAL A 41 21.10 -4.10 -5.50
C VAL A 41 20.53 -3.29 -6.65
N ARG A 42 20.67 -1.98 -6.56
CA ARG A 42 20.15 -1.04 -7.55
C ARG A 42 21.28 -0.24 -8.17
N ALA A 43 21.32 -0.19 -9.49
CA ALA A 43 22.11 0.74 -10.28
C ALA A 43 21.17 1.70 -11.01
N ALA A 44 21.26 2.99 -10.70
CA ALA A 44 20.41 4.01 -11.28
C ALA A 44 21.25 5.03 -12.04
N ASN A 45 20.86 5.33 -13.28
CA ASN A 45 21.38 6.49 -13.99
C ASN A 45 20.70 7.74 -13.44
N THR A 46 21.50 8.70 -12.94
CA THR A 46 21.08 9.96 -12.28
C THR A 46 20.25 9.78 -10.99
N GLY A 47 19.73 8.58 -10.73
CA GLY A 47 18.99 8.24 -9.52
C GLY A 47 19.90 7.75 -8.39
N ILE A 48 19.27 7.20 -7.35
CA ILE A 48 19.98 6.63 -6.21
C ILE A 48 20.35 5.18 -6.52
N SER A 49 21.67 4.91 -6.63
CA SER A 49 22.22 3.56 -6.63
C SER A 49 22.40 3.09 -5.19
N ALA A 50 22.08 1.84 -4.87
CA ALA A 50 22.18 1.38 -3.49
C ALA A 50 22.27 -0.15 -3.38
N ILE A 51 22.79 -0.58 -2.23
CA ILE A 51 22.74 -1.96 -1.73
C ILE A 51 21.90 -1.94 -0.46
N VAL A 52 20.82 -2.70 -0.44
CA VAL A 52 19.88 -2.78 0.69
C VAL A 52 19.82 -4.21 1.19
N ASP A 53 19.83 -4.39 2.49
CA ASP A 53 19.75 -5.70 3.12
C ASP A 53 18.29 -6.23 3.14
N PRO A 54 18.05 -7.51 3.46
CA PRO A 54 16.73 -8.10 3.51
C PRO A 54 15.79 -7.51 4.58
N TYR A 55 16.31 -6.67 5.48
CA TYR A 55 15.54 -5.98 6.51
C TYR A 55 15.25 -4.52 6.16
N GLY A 56 15.61 -4.09 4.95
CA GLY A 56 15.39 -2.72 4.47
C GLY A 56 16.47 -1.73 4.92
N ARG A 57 17.60 -2.19 5.48
CA ARG A 57 18.69 -1.31 5.89
C ARG A 57 19.56 -1.02 4.68
N VAL A 58 19.84 0.24 4.46
CA VAL A 58 20.76 0.69 3.40
C VAL A 58 22.21 0.40 3.84
N VAL A 59 22.86 -0.50 3.14
CA VAL A 59 24.27 -0.87 3.38
C VAL A 59 25.21 0.15 2.74
N ALA A 60 24.88 0.57 1.52
CA ALA A 60 25.63 1.59 0.78
C ALA A 60 24.67 2.28 -0.19
N GLN A 61 24.83 3.60 -0.40
CA GLN A 61 24.07 4.36 -1.39
C GLN A 61 24.88 5.51 -1.97
N SER A 62 24.55 5.91 -3.21
CA SER A 62 25.05 7.13 -3.84
C SER A 62 24.12 8.31 -3.60
N GLY A 63 24.59 9.52 -3.83
CA GLY A 63 23.76 10.71 -3.97
C GLY A 63 22.94 10.70 -5.27
N LEU A 64 22.02 11.67 -5.36
CA LEU A 64 21.27 11.94 -6.58
C LEU A 64 22.16 12.72 -7.56
N PHE A 65 22.15 12.36 -8.85
CA PHE A 65 23.01 12.92 -9.89
C PHE A 65 24.52 12.77 -9.64
N GLU A 66 24.90 11.81 -8.83
CA GLU A 66 26.30 11.54 -8.51
C GLU A 66 26.79 10.30 -9.26
N THR A 67 27.98 10.42 -9.88
CA THR A 67 28.66 9.27 -10.46
C THR A 67 29.46 8.57 -9.36
N ALA A 68 29.03 7.43 -8.94
CA ALA A 68 29.65 6.67 -7.86
C ALA A 68 29.76 5.19 -8.19
N THR A 69 30.79 4.55 -7.66
CA THR A 69 30.93 3.10 -7.67
C THR A 69 30.71 2.59 -6.24
N LEU A 70 29.65 1.78 -6.06
CA LEU A 70 29.34 1.19 -4.77
C LEU A 70 29.86 -0.25 -4.73
N THR A 71 30.55 -0.59 -3.66
CA THR A 71 31.02 -1.94 -3.38
C THR A 71 30.44 -2.40 -2.04
N GLY A 72 29.98 -3.62 -1.96
CA GLY A 72 29.44 -4.18 -0.73
C GLY A 72 29.27 -5.68 -0.81
N GLU A 73 29.19 -6.31 0.35
CA GLU A 73 28.96 -7.74 0.45
C GLU A 73 27.45 -8.02 0.49
N VAL A 74 27.02 -8.95 -0.35
CA VAL A 74 25.63 -9.45 -0.37
C VAL A 74 25.64 -10.95 -0.14
N ARG A 75 24.69 -11.42 0.66
CA ARG A 75 24.52 -12.85 0.89
C ARG A 75 23.37 -13.38 0.01
N LEU A 76 23.63 -14.47 -0.66
CA LEU A 76 22.60 -15.17 -1.42
C LEU A 76 21.73 -15.98 -0.45
N LEU A 77 20.54 -15.47 -0.15
CA LEU A 77 19.64 -16.05 0.83
C LEU A 77 18.66 -17.02 0.18
N GLU A 78 18.45 -18.14 0.86
CA GLU A 78 17.41 -19.11 0.56
C GLU A 78 16.29 -19.01 1.60
N GLY A 79 15.08 -19.36 1.25
CA GLY A 79 13.93 -19.26 2.14
C GLY A 79 12.82 -18.41 1.54
N ARG A 80 11.69 -18.37 2.22
CA ARG A 80 10.52 -17.56 1.82
C ARG A 80 10.05 -16.76 3.00
N THR A 81 9.71 -15.50 2.76
CA THR A 81 9.02 -14.66 3.74
C THR A 81 7.56 -15.09 3.85
N VAL A 82 6.90 -14.66 4.90
CA VAL A 82 5.46 -14.83 5.06
C VAL A 82 4.72 -14.21 3.87
N TYR A 83 5.12 -12.98 3.47
CA TYR A 83 4.54 -12.33 2.31
C TYR A 83 4.72 -13.11 1.02
N ALA A 84 5.93 -13.65 0.76
CA ALA A 84 6.19 -14.48 -0.42
C ALA A 84 5.36 -15.78 -0.46
N THR A 85 4.81 -16.21 0.68
CA THR A 85 3.96 -17.40 0.79
C THR A 85 2.48 -17.07 0.68
N ILE A 86 2.03 -16.02 1.35
CA ILE A 86 0.62 -15.62 1.44
C ILE A 86 0.23 -14.67 0.29
N GLY A 87 1.21 -13.87 -0.20
CA GLY A 87 0.98 -12.85 -1.23
C GLY A 87 -0.06 -11.81 -0.78
N ASP A 88 -0.89 -11.39 -1.72
CA ASP A 88 -1.92 -10.36 -1.53
C ASP A 88 -3.23 -10.90 -0.91
N SER A 89 -3.23 -12.12 -0.36
CA SER A 89 -4.43 -12.73 0.26
C SER A 89 -5.09 -11.83 1.31
N PRO A 90 -4.36 -11.12 2.22
CA PRO A 90 -4.99 -10.21 3.18
C PRO A 90 -5.70 -9.03 2.52
N ALA A 91 -5.15 -8.50 1.43
CA ALA A 91 -5.78 -7.40 0.68
C ALA A 91 -7.10 -7.86 0.05
N TRP A 92 -7.11 -9.04 -0.57
CA TRP A 92 -8.34 -9.64 -1.10
C TRP A 92 -9.38 -9.91 -0.01
N ALA A 93 -8.96 -10.38 1.16
CA ALA A 93 -9.87 -10.57 2.30
C ALA A 93 -10.50 -9.23 2.73
N CYS A 94 -9.75 -8.14 2.79
CA CYS A 94 -10.27 -6.81 3.09
C CYS A 94 -11.28 -6.33 2.03
N VAL A 95 -11.01 -6.54 0.76
CA VAL A 95 -11.94 -6.19 -0.34
C VAL A 95 -13.25 -6.95 -0.19
N VAL A 96 -13.19 -8.26 0.00
CA VAL A 96 -14.39 -9.11 0.18
C VAL A 96 -15.19 -8.66 1.41
N LEU A 97 -14.54 -8.41 2.55
CA LEU A 97 -15.19 -7.95 3.76
C LEU A 97 -15.89 -6.60 3.55
N THR A 98 -15.23 -5.68 2.85
CA THR A 98 -15.81 -4.36 2.52
C THR A 98 -17.05 -4.50 1.64
N LEU A 99 -17.01 -5.36 0.63
CA LEU A 99 -18.15 -5.61 -0.24
C LEU A 99 -19.32 -6.25 0.50
N ILE A 100 -19.04 -7.20 1.40
CA ILE A 100 -20.06 -7.83 2.26
C ILE A 100 -20.73 -6.77 3.15
N THR A 101 -19.93 -5.96 3.86
CA THR A 101 -20.47 -4.94 4.76
C THR A 101 -21.30 -3.91 4.01
N LEU A 102 -20.84 -3.47 2.83
CA LEU A 102 -21.58 -2.55 1.97
C LEU A 102 -22.90 -3.16 1.47
N GLY A 103 -22.88 -4.43 1.10
CA GLY A 103 -24.08 -5.16 0.67
C GLY A 103 -25.12 -5.32 1.79
N LEU A 104 -24.65 -5.59 3.01
CA LEU A 104 -25.52 -5.70 4.18
C LEU A 104 -26.12 -4.35 4.60
N THR A 105 -25.36 -3.27 4.52
CA THR A 105 -25.85 -1.93 4.85
C THR A 105 -26.89 -1.43 3.85
N ARG A 106 -26.69 -1.73 2.55
CA ARG A 106 -27.70 -1.38 1.50
C ARG A 106 -29.01 -2.12 1.64
N ARG A 107 -29.02 -3.30 2.28
CA ARG A 107 -30.25 -4.10 2.50
C ARG A 107 -31.09 -3.66 3.69
N ARG A 108 -30.62 -2.71 4.50
CA ARG A 108 -31.45 -2.15 5.58
C ARG A 108 -32.37 -1.09 5.00
N PRO A 109 -33.69 -1.38 4.80
CA PRO A 109 -34.63 -0.35 4.37
C PRO A 109 -34.72 0.70 5.47
N VAL A 110 -34.65 1.97 5.08
CA VAL A 110 -34.87 3.14 5.97
C VAL A 110 -36.32 3.08 6.45
N GLN A 111 -36.58 2.36 7.53
CA GLN A 111 -37.86 2.37 8.24
C GLN A 111 -37.89 3.47 9.30
N ARG A 112 -37.50 4.68 9.00
CA ARG A 112 -37.43 5.72 10.05
C ARG A 112 -38.33 6.93 9.87
N GLU A 113 -39.33 6.94 8.98
CA GLU A 113 -40.12 8.18 8.82
C GLU A 113 -41.65 8.03 8.79
N ARG A 114 -42.22 6.88 9.18
CA ARG A 114 -43.69 6.78 9.22
C ARG A 114 -44.29 6.93 10.62
N ARG A 115 -43.54 7.21 11.68
CA ARG A 115 -44.08 7.24 13.05
C ARG A 115 -44.43 8.63 13.58
N THR A 116 -43.99 9.70 12.92
CA THR A 116 -44.23 11.09 13.38
C THR A 116 -45.43 11.79 12.74
N GLN A 117 -46.01 11.21 11.68
CA GLN A 117 -47.13 11.87 11.01
C GLN A 117 -48.53 11.41 11.49
N LYS A 118 -48.60 10.29 12.25
CA LYS A 118 -49.88 9.76 12.78
C LYS A 118 -50.31 10.41 14.10
N GLY A 119 -49.47 11.23 14.74
CA GLY A 119 -49.77 11.93 16.00
C GLY A 119 -50.26 13.37 15.86
N ARG A 120 -50.34 13.93 14.64
CA ARG A 120 -50.63 15.33 14.43
C ARG A 120 -51.99 15.64 13.83
N VAL A 121 -52.81 14.62 13.56
CA VAL A 121 -54.16 14.80 12.93
C VAL A 121 -55.31 14.68 13.97
N GLY A 122 -55.00 14.39 15.26
CA GLY A 122 -56.01 14.11 16.28
C GLY A 122 -56.31 15.27 17.27
N ALA A 123 -55.79 16.48 17.08
CA ALA A 123 -55.95 17.56 18.07
C ALA A 123 -56.43 18.86 17.41
N SER A 124 -57.59 18.85 16.75
CA SER A 124 -58.24 20.09 16.32
C SER A 124 -59.74 19.82 15.97
N GLN A 125 -60.52 19.49 16.99
CA GLN A 125 -61.99 19.68 16.96
C GLN A 125 -62.43 19.54 18.40
N ASP A 126 -62.59 20.66 19.09
CA ASP A 126 -63.53 20.90 20.16
C ASP A 126 -63.38 22.33 20.64
N THR A 127 -64.10 23.23 20.01
CA THR A 127 -64.45 24.54 20.61
C THR A 127 -65.95 24.71 20.46
N PRO A 128 -66.74 24.60 21.48
CA PRO A 128 -68.16 24.98 21.42
C PRO A 128 -68.32 26.48 21.57
N CYS A 129 -69.18 27.04 20.71
CA CYS A 129 -69.72 28.39 20.83
C CYS A 129 -70.53 28.61 22.15
N ARG A 130 -70.26 29.71 22.83
CA ARG A 130 -71.22 30.56 23.55
C ARG A 130 -70.78 32.01 23.49
#